data_e3070e1fe72c5918637ecd965404e44e
#
_entry.id   e3070e1fe72c5918637ecd965404e44e
#
_cell.length_a   1.000
_cell.length_b   1.000
_cell.length_c   1.000
_cell.angle_alpha   90.00
_cell.angle_beta   90.00
_cell.angle_gamma   90.00
#
_symmetry.space_group_name_H-M   'P 1'
#
loop_
_entity.id
_entity.type
_entity.pdbx_description
1 polymer ?
#
loop_
_entity_poly.entity_id
_entity_poly.type
_entity_poly.pdbx_seq_one_letter_code
_entity_poly.pdbx_strand_id
1 'polypeptide(L)'
;MAAAEGKLGQYVQMCGGMEAILWDGEVSSVDLKLVCDPVGMQDGPEVYSLVLDRLGMNRFLVGNESLVNEDNVRSGKKHQPFKMLERDKGRAVVFDEADHRLIPPDDSVHDEETLLSVAGVPFGSNKWIYQFRKYLSEISIYQDVHVNRDAAIRQPSVTRFEKRLATDGKNLVSVLHTLYTSDRDFKAQIDEGMHAAFGDEFEALTFPPAADQRIQLRIQWKGLRHPQSATDLSDGTLRFLLLMAILASPDRPSIIAVDEPEVGLHPAMFPIIAEYAVEASRHSQIIFTTHSPQFLNAFQGQTCTTSVVRWSNGETKIDILNPATLAYWLKEYSLGELFVSGELEDLV
;
A
#
# COMPACT_ATOMS: atom_id res chain seq x y z
N MET A 1 -0.51 3.72 8.58
CA MET A 1 0.96 3.65 8.69
C MET A 1 1.50 4.68 9.68
N ALA A 2 1.50 5.99 9.40
CA ALA A 2 2.08 6.99 10.32
C ALA A 2 1.56 6.92 11.76
N ALA A 3 0.25 6.68 11.93
CA ALA A 3 -0.38 6.47 13.23
C ALA A 3 0.18 5.22 13.96
N ALA A 4 0.37 4.12 13.25
CA ALA A 4 0.90 2.88 13.81
C ALA A 4 2.40 2.96 14.16
N GLU A 5 3.15 3.84 13.50
CA GLU A 5 4.60 3.98 13.65
C GLU A 5 5.03 5.08 14.63
N GLY A 6 4.08 5.83 15.20
CA GLY A 6 4.39 7.00 16.04
C GLY A 6 4.95 8.18 15.24
N LYS A 7 4.64 8.26 13.95
CA LYS A 7 5.10 9.32 13.03
C LYS A 7 4.00 10.27 12.59
N LEU A 8 2.86 10.25 13.28
CA LEU A 8 1.68 11.01 12.88
C LEU A 8 1.97 12.52 12.82
N GLY A 9 2.64 13.07 13.83
CA GLY A 9 3.02 14.49 13.84
C GLY A 9 3.94 14.87 12.68
N GLN A 10 4.91 14.01 12.35
CA GLN A 10 5.79 14.23 11.18
C GLN A 10 5.00 14.20 9.88
N TYR A 11 4.07 13.25 9.75
CA TYR A 11 3.22 13.15 8.56
C TYR A 11 2.34 14.40 8.37
N VAL A 12 1.67 14.87 9.43
CA VAL A 12 0.88 16.09 9.39
C VAL A 12 1.73 17.30 8.96
N GLN A 13 2.96 17.43 9.48
CA GLN A 13 3.88 18.49 9.07
C GLN A 13 4.30 18.39 7.60
N MET A 14 4.59 17.17 7.12
CA MET A 14 4.92 16.93 5.70
C MET A 14 3.76 17.29 4.76
N CYS A 15 2.53 17.11 5.19
CA CYS A 15 1.33 17.52 4.44
C CYS A 15 1.09 19.05 4.46
N GLY A 16 1.88 19.82 5.18
CA GLY A 16 1.70 21.27 5.31
C GLY A 16 0.93 21.73 6.55
N GLY A 17 0.76 20.84 7.54
CA GLY A 17 0.03 21.09 8.78
C GLY A 17 -1.45 20.73 8.71
N MET A 18 -2.16 20.97 9.79
CA MET A 18 -3.58 20.63 9.90
C MET A 18 -4.46 21.41 8.91
N GLU A 19 -4.12 22.64 8.57
CA GLU A 19 -4.91 23.42 7.59
C GLU A 19 -4.90 22.82 6.19
N ALA A 20 -3.81 22.15 5.79
CA ALA A 20 -3.72 21.49 4.50
C ALA A 20 -4.47 20.13 4.46
N ILE A 21 -4.68 19.53 5.63
CA ILE A 21 -5.38 18.24 5.75
C ILE A 21 -6.89 18.43 5.93
N LEU A 22 -7.30 19.55 6.58
CA LEU A 22 -8.69 19.84 6.83
C LEU A 22 -9.38 20.37 5.56
N TRP A 23 -10.61 19.89 5.36
CA TRP A 23 -11.44 20.40 4.26
C TRP A 23 -11.77 21.86 4.45
N ASP A 24 -11.41 22.66 3.44
CA ASP A 24 -11.68 24.12 3.34
C ASP A 24 -11.24 24.96 4.56
N GLY A 25 -10.43 24.40 5.47
CA GLY A 25 -9.94 25.08 6.68
C GLY A 25 -11.02 25.46 7.70
N GLU A 26 -12.30 25.21 7.43
CA GLU A 26 -13.42 25.55 8.31
C GLU A 26 -13.73 24.47 9.34
N VAL A 27 -13.50 23.20 9.00
CA VAL A 27 -13.69 22.08 9.93
C VAL A 27 -12.58 22.03 10.98
N SER A 28 -12.91 21.55 12.17
CA SER A 28 -11.99 21.48 13.31
C SER A 28 -11.36 20.12 13.51
N SER A 29 -11.85 19.07 12.83
CA SER A 29 -11.39 17.70 13.03
C SER A 29 -11.33 16.89 11.73
N VAL A 30 -10.52 15.85 11.75
CA VAL A 30 -10.47 14.80 10.73
C VAL A 30 -10.85 13.48 11.39
N ASP A 31 -11.84 12.81 10.83
CA ASP A 31 -12.30 11.50 11.26
C ASP A 31 -11.83 10.43 10.28
N LEU A 32 -11.07 9.46 10.78
CA LEU A 32 -10.58 8.33 10.02
C LEU A 32 -11.16 7.04 10.60
N LYS A 33 -11.78 6.24 9.74
CA LYS A 33 -12.29 4.93 10.11
C LYS A 33 -11.74 3.87 9.15
N LEU A 34 -11.09 2.86 9.70
CA LEU A 34 -10.58 1.72 8.97
C LEU A 34 -11.31 0.47 9.46
N VAL A 35 -11.88 -0.28 8.52
CA VAL A 35 -12.50 -1.58 8.78
C VAL A 35 -11.66 -2.64 8.09
N CYS A 36 -11.18 -3.61 8.85
CA CYS A 36 -10.36 -4.70 8.35
C CYS A 36 -11.02 -6.05 8.67
N ASP A 37 -10.77 -7.04 7.82
CA ASP A 37 -10.95 -8.42 8.21
C ASP A 37 -10.10 -8.74 9.45
N PRO A 38 -10.46 -9.77 10.25
CA PRO A 38 -9.75 -10.06 11.48
C PRO A 38 -8.25 -10.25 11.25
N VAL A 39 -7.45 -9.41 11.91
CA VAL A 39 -5.97 -9.46 11.84
C VAL A 39 -5.41 -10.19 13.06
N GLY A 40 -5.93 -9.89 14.23
CA GLY A 40 -5.44 -10.41 15.51
C GLY A 40 -6.41 -11.35 16.22
N MET A 41 -7.70 -11.17 16.01
CA MET A 41 -8.78 -12.00 16.58
C MET A 41 -9.37 -12.89 15.50
N GLN A 42 -9.88 -14.06 15.89
CA GLN A 42 -10.37 -15.06 14.91
C GLN A 42 -11.75 -14.76 14.33
N ASP A 43 -12.58 -13.95 15.02
CA ASP A 43 -13.97 -13.69 14.65
C ASP A 43 -14.24 -12.19 14.53
N GLY A 44 -14.91 -11.80 13.43
CA GLY A 44 -15.46 -10.48 13.19
C GLY A 44 -14.46 -9.38 12.76
N PRO A 45 -14.96 -8.33 12.10
CA PRO A 45 -14.13 -7.25 11.61
C PRO A 45 -13.53 -6.42 12.75
N GLU A 46 -12.30 -5.99 12.55
CA GLU A 46 -11.61 -5.04 13.41
C GLU A 46 -11.82 -3.63 12.87
N VAL A 47 -12.28 -2.73 13.72
CA VAL A 47 -12.54 -1.33 13.39
C VAL A 47 -11.61 -0.44 14.17
N TYR A 48 -10.75 0.28 13.46
CA TYR A 48 -9.91 1.32 14.01
C TYR A 48 -10.48 2.68 13.65
N SER A 49 -10.73 3.51 14.66
CA SER A 49 -11.23 4.88 14.51
C SER A 49 -10.24 5.85 15.13
N LEU A 50 -9.94 6.95 14.43
CA LEU A 50 -9.01 7.97 14.84
C LEU A 50 -9.59 9.34 14.51
N VAL A 51 -9.69 10.21 15.50
CA VAL A 51 -10.12 11.60 15.35
C VAL A 51 -8.95 12.52 15.71
N LEU A 52 -8.60 13.38 14.78
CA LEU A 52 -7.58 14.41 14.96
C LEU A 52 -8.26 15.77 15.09
N ASP A 53 -8.17 16.39 16.26
CA ASP A 53 -8.71 17.71 16.52
C ASP A 53 -7.65 18.78 16.32
N ARG A 54 -7.98 19.86 15.61
CA ARG A 54 -7.09 20.99 15.37
C ARG A 54 -6.89 21.84 16.62
N LEU A 55 -5.64 22.11 16.96
CA LEU A 55 -5.23 23.02 18.02
C LEU A 55 -4.49 24.26 17.46
N GLY A 56 -5.11 24.99 16.54
CA GLY A 56 -4.47 26.14 15.85
C GLY A 56 -3.90 25.74 14.48
N MET A 57 -2.99 26.55 13.91
CA MET A 57 -2.56 26.37 12.52
C MET A 57 -1.78 25.08 12.26
N ASN A 58 -0.83 24.72 13.13
CA ASN A 58 0.11 23.63 12.88
C ASN A 58 0.07 22.52 13.96
N ARG A 59 -0.82 22.62 14.94
CA ARG A 59 -0.92 21.65 16.03
C ARG A 59 -2.25 20.92 16.01
N PHE A 60 -2.23 19.69 16.41
CA PHE A 60 -3.41 18.86 16.59
C PHE A 60 -3.30 18.07 17.91
N LEU A 61 -4.40 17.46 18.29
CA LEU A 61 -4.42 16.42 19.29
C LEU A 61 -5.22 15.22 18.78
N VAL A 62 -4.89 14.05 19.29
CA VAL A 62 -5.73 12.86 19.11
C VAL A 62 -6.90 12.97 20.09
N GLY A 63 -8.06 13.43 19.58
CA GLY A 63 -9.26 13.64 20.38
C GLY A 63 -9.92 12.34 20.78
N ASN A 64 -10.13 11.46 19.81
CA ASN A 64 -10.65 10.12 20.03
C ASN A 64 -9.82 9.08 19.26
N GLU A 65 -9.62 7.93 19.85
CA GLU A 65 -8.99 6.77 19.23
C GLU A 65 -9.62 5.50 19.78
N SER A 66 -9.94 4.54 18.92
CA SER A 66 -10.44 3.24 19.35
C SER A 66 -10.06 2.14 18.38
N LEU A 67 -9.79 0.95 18.92
CA LEU A 67 -9.70 -0.30 18.19
C LEU A 67 -10.69 -1.28 18.81
N VAL A 68 -11.65 -1.71 18.03
CA VAL A 68 -12.71 -2.61 18.48
C VAL A 68 -12.89 -3.77 17.51
N ASN A 69 -13.31 -4.92 18.04
CA ASN A 69 -13.80 -6.04 17.23
C ASN A 69 -15.33 -6.07 17.33
N GLU A 70 -16.01 -5.96 16.19
CA GLU A 70 -17.49 -5.78 16.16
C GLU A 70 -18.26 -7.05 16.43
N ASP A 71 -17.76 -8.23 16.08
CA ASP A 71 -18.51 -9.50 16.13
C ASP A 71 -18.16 -10.42 17.30
N ASN A 72 -17.47 -9.92 18.32
CA ASN A 72 -17.12 -10.76 19.46
C ASN A 72 -18.35 -11.12 20.30
N VAL A 73 -19.14 -12.08 19.80
CA VAL A 73 -20.27 -12.68 20.47
C VAL A 73 -19.77 -13.66 21.54
N ARG A 74 -19.19 -13.19 22.62
CA ARG A 74 -18.99 -14.01 23.80
C ARG A 74 -20.32 -14.10 24.58
N SER A 75 -20.97 -15.26 24.41
CA SER A 75 -22.07 -15.76 25.27
C SER A 75 -23.35 -14.90 25.34
N GLY A 76 -24.25 -15.00 24.36
CA GLY A 76 -25.68 -14.85 24.57
C GLY A 76 -26.25 -13.50 25.06
N LYS A 77 -25.43 -12.46 25.17
CA LYS A 77 -25.82 -11.10 25.51
C LYS A 77 -25.64 -10.18 24.31
N LYS A 78 -26.51 -9.19 24.15
CA LYS A 78 -26.51 -8.17 23.10
C LYS A 78 -25.10 -7.83 22.63
N HIS A 79 -24.90 -7.83 21.31
CA HIS A 79 -23.65 -7.43 20.62
C HIS A 79 -23.05 -6.16 21.24
N GLN A 80 -22.07 -6.32 22.09
CA GLN A 80 -21.21 -5.22 22.50
C GLN A 80 -19.85 -5.46 21.84
N PRO A 81 -19.34 -4.50 21.04
CA PRO A 81 -18.02 -4.64 20.43
C PRO A 81 -16.97 -4.84 21.50
N PHE A 82 -16.03 -5.73 21.23
CA PHE A 82 -14.91 -5.95 22.14
C PHE A 82 -13.87 -4.84 21.93
N LYS A 83 -13.63 -4.04 22.99
CA LYS A 83 -12.65 -2.95 22.96
C LYS A 83 -11.26 -3.45 23.26
N MET A 84 -10.32 -3.23 22.36
CA MET A 84 -8.90 -3.50 22.55
C MET A 84 -8.16 -2.28 23.08
N LEU A 85 -8.45 -1.10 22.56
CA LEU A 85 -7.98 0.19 23.08
C LEU A 85 -9.05 1.26 22.89
N GLU A 86 -9.03 2.26 23.77
CA GLU A 86 -9.90 3.43 23.65
C GLU A 86 -9.18 4.65 24.29
N ARG A 87 -9.25 5.77 23.60
CA ARG A 87 -8.88 7.09 24.10
C ARG A 87 -10.02 8.05 23.84
N ASP A 88 -10.48 8.74 24.88
CA ASP A 88 -11.48 9.80 24.79
C ASP A 88 -11.07 10.93 25.74
N LYS A 89 -10.90 12.14 25.17
CA LYS A 89 -10.64 13.39 25.89
C LYS A 89 -9.58 13.26 27.01
N GLY A 90 -8.46 12.63 26.70
CA GLY A 90 -7.33 12.48 27.61
C GLY A 90 -7.39 11.25 28.54
N ARG A 91 -8.51 10.51 28.55
CA ARG A 91 -8.57 9.20 29.21
C ARG A 91 -8.22 8.12 28.21
N ALA A 92 -7.14 7.39 28.46
CA ALA A 92 -6.71 6.27 27.66
C ALA A 92 -6.82 4.97 28.45
N VAL A 93 -7.30 3.90 27.79
CA VAL A 93 -7.37 2.55 28.33
C VAL A 93 -7.00 1.53 27.26
N VAL A 94 -6.34 0.46 27.69
CA VAL A 94 -5.88 -0.64 26.87
C VAL A 94 -6.34 -1.94 27.50
N PHE A 95 -6.77 -2.91 26.71
CA PHE A 95 -7.15 -4.22 27.22
C PHE A 95 -5.90 -5.02 27.59
N ASP A 96 -5.83 -5.43 28.86
CA ASP A 96 -4.80 -6.32 29.37
C ASP A 96 -5.26 -7.78 29.26
N GLU A 97 -4.46 -8.62 28.59
CA GLU A 97 -4.79 -10.04 28.38
C GLU A 97 -4.67 -10.87 29.64
N ALA A 98 -3.79 -10.51 30.57
CA ALA A 98 -3.58 -11.25 31.81
C ALA A 98 -4.70 -10.99 32.83
N ASP A 99 -5.08 -9.72 32.97
CA ASP A 99 -6.12 -9.28 33.91
C ASP A 99 -7.54 -9.34 33.30
N HIS A 100 -7.66 -9.57 31.99
CA HIS A 100 -8.94 -9.57 31.23
C HIS A 100 -9.80 -8.31 31.45
N ARG A 101 -9.17 -7.14 31.56
CA ARG A 101 -9.83 -5.84 31.78
C ARG A 101 -9.13 -4.71 31.04
N LEU A 102 -9.84 -3.59 30.90
CA LEU A 102 -9.24 -2.34 30.41
C LEU A 102 -8.50 -1.67 31.56
N ILE A 103 -7.22 -1.37 31.32
CA ILE A 103 -6.33 -0.67 32.26
C ILE A 103 -5.76 0.60 31.60
N PRO A 104 -5.37 1.62 32.35
CA PRO A 104 -4.57 2.72 31.82
C PRO A 104 -3.27 2.20 31.20
N PRO A 105 -2.74 2.83 30.15
CA PRO A 105 -1.41 2.48 29.64
C PRO A 105 -0.34 2.79 30.68
N ASP A 106 0.77 2.03 30.64
CA ASP A 106 1.88 2.19 31.59
C ASP A 106 2.57 3.55 31.47
N ASP A 107 2.66 4.09 30.24
CA ASP A 107 3.25 5.38 29.94
C ASP A 107 2.20 6.44 29.60
N SER A 108 2.53 7.70 29.84
CA SER A 108 1.71 8.83 29.37
C SER A 108 1.81 8.95 27.85
N VAL A 109 0.66 8.97 27.18
CA VAL A 109 0.58 9.16 25.74
C VAL A 109 0.50 10.65 25.43
N HIS A 110 1.43 11.17 24.60
CA HIS A 110 1.41 12.56 24.18
C HIS A 110 0.16 12.89 23.36
N ASP A 111 -0.25 14.16 23.36
CA ASP A 111 -1.46 14.59 22.68
C ASP A 111 -1.43 14.34 21.18
N GLU A 112 -0.27 14.42 20.54
CA GLU A 112 -0.07 14.21 19.10
C GLU A 112 0.28 12.76 18.73
N GLU A 113 0.40 11.85 19.72
CA GLU A 113 0.68 10.43 19.50
C GLU A 113 -0.58 9.58 19.63
N THR A 114 -0.65 8.51 18.85
CA THR A 114 -1.73 7.53 18.94
C THR A 114 -1.47 6.53 20.05
N LEU A 115 -2.52 6.10 20.73
CA LEU A 115 -2.46 5.02 21.69
C LEU A 115 -1.99 3.70 21.04
N LEU A 116 -2.39 3.48 19.76
CA LEU A 116 -1.94 2.34 18.99
C LEU A 116 -0.42 2.25 18.85
N SER A 117 0.26 3.39 18.64
CA SER A 117 1.73 3.40 18.50
C SER A 117 2.46 3.07 19.79
N VAL A 118 1.89 3.43 20.94
CA VAL A 118 2.47 3.21 22.27
C VAL A 118 2.11 1.82 22.78
N ALA A 119 0.83 1.43 22.75
CA ALA A 119 0.35 0.17 23.30
C ALA A 119 0.69 -1.05 22.42
N GLY A 120 0.83 -0.86 21.11
CA GLY A 120 1.15 -1.93 20.15
C GLY A 120 2.63 -2.26 20.06
N VAL A 121 3.38 -2.25 21.14
CA VAL A 121 4.83 -2.58 21.15
C VAL A 121 5.07 -4.09 21.32
N PRO A 122 6.21 -4.62 20.78
CA PRO A 122 6.61 -5.98 21.03
C PRO A 122 6.78 -6.21 22.55
N PHE A 123 6.31 -7.35 23.03
CA PHE A 123 6.30 -7.70 24.47
C PHE A 123 5.36 -6.85 25.34
N GLY A 124 4.48 -6.06 24.72
CA GLY A 124 3.38 -5.41 25.44
C GLY A 124 2.35 -6.41 25.95
N SER A 125 1.46 -5.94 26.83
CA SER A 125 0.42 -6.74 27.48
C SER A 125 -0.68 -7.25 26.55
N ASN A 126 -0.71 -6.77 25.29
CA ASN A 126 -1.78 -7.11 24.31
C ASN A 126 -1.21 -7.46 22.93
N LYS A 127 -1.23 -8.76 22.60
CA LYS A 127 -0.75 -9.27 21.31
C LYS A 127 -1.63 -8.85 20.13
N TRP A 128 -2.94 -8.64 20.33
CA TRP A 128 -3.86 -8.26 19.24
C TRP A 128 -3.58 -6.84 18.77
N ILE A 129 -3.37 -5.91 19.70
CA ILE A 129 -2.97 -4.53 19.37
C ILE A 129 -1.63 -4.53 18.62
N TYR A 130 -0.67 -5.34 19.08
CA TYR A 130 0.60 -5.50 18.38
C TYR A 130 0.44 -6.04 16.95
N GLN A 131 -0.39 -7.08 16.77
CA GLN A 131 -0.65 -7.64 15.44
C GLN A 131 -1.33 -6.63 14.52
N PHE A 132 -2.33 -5.91 15.01
CA PHE A 132 -3.02 -4.87 14.26
C PHE A 132 -2.06 -3.72 13.88
N ARG A 133 -1.26 -3.24 14.82
CA ARG A 133 -0.23 -2.24 14.56
C ARG A 133 0.76 -2.72 13.49
N LYS A 134 1.22 -3.95 13.60
CA LYS A 134 2.12 -4.57 12.61
C LYS A 134 1.47 -4.62 11.24
N TYR A 135 0.23 -5.06 11.15
CA TYR A 135 -0.55 -5.08 9.91
C TYR A 135 -0.60 -3.70 9.24
N LEU A 136 -0.94 -2.65 10.00
CA LEU A 136 -0.97 -1.29 9.47
C LEU A 136 0.42 -0.77 9.04
N SER A 137 1.48 -1.15 9.74
CA SER A 137 2.84 -0.74 9.39
C SER A 137 3.37 -1.44 8.14
N GLU A 138 2.79 -2.58 7.77
CA GLU A 138 3.17 -3.35 6.59
C GLU A 138 2.42 -2.94 5.32
N ILE A 139 1.40 -2.09 5.39
CA ILE A 139 0.74 -1.51 4.20
C ILE A 139 1.80 -0.76 3.38
N SER A 140 1.84 -1.01 2.08
CA SER A 140 2.80 -0.36 1.19
C SER A 140 2.07 0.47 0.14
N ILE A 141 2.40 1.77 0.07
CA ILE A 141 1.82 2.71 -0.89
C ILE A 141 2.97 3.25 -1.75
N TYR A 142 2.90 2.98 -3.06
CA TYR A 142 3.88 3.41 -4.05
C TYR A 142 3.24 4.51 -4.92
N GLN A 143 3.61 5.77 -4.68
CA GLN A 143 3.09 6.91 -5.43
C GLN A 143 4.22 7.65 -6.14
N ASP A 144 5.24 8.13 -5.55
CA ASP A 144 6.28 8.96 -6.15
C ASP A 144 7.60 8.22 -6.36
N VAL A 145 7.59 7.08 -7.06
CA VAL A 145 8.85 6.39 -7.35
C VAL A 145 9.61 7.07 -8.47
N HIS A 146 10.70 7.72 -8.11
CA HIS A 146 11.54 8.41 -9.06
C HIS A 146 12.42 7.43 -9.84
N VAL A 147 12.38 7.53 -11.18
CA VAL A 147 13.17 6.73 -12.12
C VAL A 147 14.05 7.59 -13.04
N ASN A 148 14.09 8.91 -12.82
CA ASN A 148 14.94 9.83 -13.60
C ASN A 148 16.43 9.48 -13.50
N ARG A 149 17.27 10.15 -14.30
CA ARG A 149 18.71 9.82 -14.39
C ARG A 149 19.46 9.82 -13.06
N ASP A 150 19.08 10.67 -12.14
CA ASP A 150 19.73 10.83 -10.83
C ASP A 150 19.08 9.96 -9.74
N ALA A 151 18.04 9.22 -10.06
CA ALA A 151 17.32 8.40 -9.11
C ALA A 151 18.18 7.28 -8.51
N ALA A 152 18.01 7.04 -7.21
CA ALA A 152 18.75 6.00 -6.47
C ALA A 152 18.57 4.59 -7.06
N ILE A 153 17.41 4.32 -7.65
CA ILE A 153 17.07 3.05 -8.33
C ILE A 153 18.05 2.71 -9.49
N ARG A 154 18.73 3.71 -10.06
CA ARG A 154 19.70 3.55 -11.14
C ARG A 154 21.14 3.38 -10.64
N GLN A 155 21.37 3.73 -9.39
CA GLN A 155 22.72 3.78 -8.84
C GLN A 155 23.13 2.43 -8.23
N PRO A 156 24.44 2.14 -8.18
CA PRO A 156 24.93 1.00 -7.44
C PRO A 156 24.50 1.07 -5.97
N SER A 157 23.96 -0.02 -5.46
CA SER A 157 23.47 -0.14 -4.09
C SER A 157 24.42 -0.93 -3.21
N VAL A 158 24.51 -0.59 -1.93
CA VAL A 158 25.24 -1.41 -0.95
C VAL A 158 24.59 -2.79 -0.88
N THR A 159 25.39 -3.85 -0.88
CA THR A 159 24.88 -5.21 -0.77
C THR A 159 24.23 -5.42 0.59
N ARG A 160 22.92 -5.56 0.60
CA ARG A 160 22.12 -5.86 1.79
C ARG A 160 21.18 -7.02 1.50
N PHE A 161 20.90 -7.82 2.51
CA PHE A 161 19.88 -8.87 2.39
C PHE A 161 18.49 -8.26 2.64
N GLU A 162 17.87 -7.77 1.57
CA GLU A 162 16.56 -7.13 1.61
C GLU A 162 15.58 -7.90 0.72
N LYS A 163 14.42 -8.25 1.28
CA LYS A 163 13.36 -8.98 0.56
C LYS A 163 12.16 -8.10 0.21
N ARG A 164 11.96 -7.01 0.96
CA ARG A 164 10.83 -6.11 0.79
C ARG A 164 11.27 -4.81 0.15
N LEU A 165 10.53 -4.41 -0.88
CA LEU A 165 10.78 -3.15 -1.56
C LEU A 165 10.31 -1.97 -0.69
N ALA A 166 11.15 -0.96 -0.54
CA ALA A 166 10.78 0.30 0.09
C ALA A 166 9.79 1.07 -0.81
N THR A 167 8.88 1.82 -0.20
CA THR A 167 7.82 2.55 -0.93
C THR A 167 8.35 3.64 -1.85
N ASP A 168 9.57 4.13 -1.62
CA ASP A 168 10.28 5.05 -2.52
C ASP A 168 11.12 4.35 -3.61
N GLY A 169 11.13 3.02 -3.64
CA GLY A 169 11.83 2.19 -4.63
C GLY A 169 13.34 2.18 -4.54
N LYS A 170 13.97 2.96 -3.64
CA LYS A 170 15.44 3.17 -3.60
C LYS A 170 16.25 1.89 -3.43
N ASN A 171 15.70 0.86 -2.81
CA ASN A 171 16.39 -0.41 -2.57
C ASN A 171 16.11 -1.48 -3.65
N LEU A 172 15.55 -1.11 -4.81
CA LEU A 172 15.20 -2.06 -5.86
C LEU A 172 16.38 -2.97 -6.24
N VAL A 173 17.58 -2.41 -6.41
CA VAL A 173 18.78 -3.17 -6.78
C VAL A 173 19.12 -4.23 -5.73
N SER A 174 19.03 -3.89 -4.45
CA SER A 174 19.28 -4.83 -3.33
C SER A 174 18.23 -5.92 -3.26
N VAL A 175 16.95 -5.57 -3.42
CA VAL A 175 15.82 -6.52 -3.40
C VAL A 175 15.91 -7.48 -4.59
N LEU A 176 16.08 -6.96 -5.81
CA LEU A 176 16.25 -7.78 -7.00
C LEU A 176 17.46 -8.72 -6.85
N HIS A 177 18.62 -8.21 -6.42
CA HIS A 177 19.80 -9.05 -6.19
C HIS A 177 19.50 -10.16 -5.19
N THR A 178 18.92 -9.83 -4.03
CA THR A 178 18.63 -10.80 -2.98
C THR A 178 17.67 -11.88 -3.48
N LEU A 179 16.52 -11.50 -4.03
CA LEU A 179 15.49 -12.44 -4.43
C LEU A 179 15.86 -13.20 -5.71
N TYR A 180 16.38 -12.51 -6.71
CA TYR A 180 16.77 -13.14 -7.99
C TYR A 180 17.88 -14.17 -7.84
N THR A 181 18.77 -14.04 -6.83
CA THR A 181 19.85 -15.00 -6.56
C THR A 181 19.50 -16.07 -5.55
N SER A 182 18.53 -15.84 -4.66
CA SER A 182 18.21 -16.78 -3.56
C SER A 182 16.83 -17.43 -3.67
N ASP A 183 15.93 -16.91 -4.52
CA ASP A 183 14.57 -17.43 -4.69
C ASP A 183 14.33 -17.80 -6.16
N ARG A 184 14.15 -19.11 -6.39
CA ARG A 184 14.01 -19.66 -7.74
C ARG A 184 12.70 -19.24 -8.41
N ASP A 185 11.62 -19.17 -7.63
CA ASP A 185 10.29 -18.88 -8.17
C ASP A 185 10.18 -17.40 -8.50
N PHE A 186 10.72 -16.53 -7.64
CA PHE A 186 10.85 -15.10 -7.93
C PHE A 186 11.67 -14.85 -9.20
N LYS A 187 12.83 -15.52 -9.32
CA LYS A 187 13.65 -15.40 -10.52
C LYS A 187 12.89 -15.80 -11.78
N ALA A 188 12.19 -16.94 -11.74
CA ALA A 188 11.41 -17.42 -12.87
C ALA A 188 10.31 -16.43 -13.27
N GLN A 189 9.58 -15.85 -12.30
CA GLN A 189 8.54 -14.85 -12.55
C GLN A 189 9.12 -13.57 -13.17
N ILE A 190 10.25 -13.09 -12.66
CA ILE A 190 10.92 -11.90 -13.25
C ILE A 190 11.36 -12.19 -14.69
N ASP A 191 12.00 -13.33 -14.94
CA ASP A 191 12.47 -13.71 -16.28
C ASP A 191 11.28 -13.85 -17.26
N GLU A 192 10.20 -14.50 -16.83
CA GLU A 192 8.96 -14.66 -17.62
C GLU A 192 8.33 -13.32 -17.98
N GLY A 193 8.15 -12.42 -16.99
CA GLY A 193 7.60 -11.09 -17.22
C GLY A 193 8.48 -10.24 -18.15
N MET A 194 9.81 -10.35 -18.00
CA MET A 194 10.76 -9.66 -18.88
C MET A 194 10.72 -10.23 -20.31
N HIS A 195 10.61 -11.54 -20.49
CA HIS A 195 10.41 -12.14 -21.81
C HIS A 195 9.06 -11.75 -22.42
N ALA A 196 8.00 -11.70 -21.63
CA ALA A 196 6.69 -11.25 -22.12
C ALA A 196 6.72 -9.79 -22.61
N ALA A 197 7.48 -8.91 -21.92
CA ALA A 197 7.59 -7.49 -22.25
C ALA A 197 8.56 -7.18 -23.40
N PHE A 198 9.68 -7.91 -23.51
CA PHE A 198 10.80 -7.61 -24.42
C PHE A 198 11.11 -8.73 -25.40
N GLY A 199 10.35 -9.82 -25.34
CA GLY A 199 10.54 -10.96 -26.22
C GLY A 199 11.88 -11.67 -26.01
N ASP A 200 12.36 -12.30 -27.06
CA ASP A 200 13.61 -13.06 -27.07
C ASP A 200 14.87 -12.19 -26.94
N GLU A 201 14.77 -10.88 -26.98
CA GLU A 201 15.90 -9.98 -26.78
C GLU A 201 16.40 -9.97 -25.32
N PHE A 202 15.53 -10.20 -24.37
CA PHE A 202 15.93 -10.32 -22.98
C PHE A 202 16.65 -11.67 -22.72
N GLU A 203 17.77 -11.67 -21.99
CA GLU A 203 18.46 -12.89 -21.58
C GLU A 203 18.45 -13.07 -20.06
N ALA A 204 18.90 -12.08 -19.29
CA ALA A 204 18.97 -12.18 -17.83
C ALA A 204 19.20 -10.83 -17.15
N LEU A 205 18.83 -10.75 -15.88
CA LEU A 205 19.36 -9.73 -14.96
C LEU A 205 20.72 -10.17 -14.43
N THR A 206 21.65 -9.26 -14.32
CA THR A 206 22.97 -9.50 -13.75
C THR A 206 23.33 -8.44 -12.72
N PHE A 207 24.09 -8.83 -11.69
CA PHE A 207 24.42 -7.97 -10.55
C PHE A 207 25.94 -7.95 -10.31
N PRO A 208 26.76 -7.43 -11.25
CA PRO A 208 28.18 -7.37 -11.04
C PRO A 208 28.55 -6.45 -9.88
N PRO A 209 29.66 -6.75 -9.19
CA PRO A 209 30.17 -5.88 -8.15
C PRO A 209 30.61 -4.53 -8.72
N ALA A 210 30.36 -3.48 -7.96
CA ALA A 210 30.83 -2.13 -8.20
C ALA A 210 31.82 -1.74 -7.09
N ALA A 211 32.42 -0.54 -7.18
CA ALA A 211 33.29 -0.03 -6.12
C ALA A 211 32.59 0.01 -4.76
N ASP A 212 33.37 0.01 -3.68
CA ASP A 212 32.92 0.19 -2.30
C ASP A 212 31.88 -0.86 -1.83
N GLN A 213 32.06 -2.14 -2.19
CA GLN A 213 31.18 -3.24 -1.81
C GLN A 213 29.71 -3.05 -2.28
N ARG A 214 29.53 -2.34 -3.38
CA ARG A 214 28.23 -2.13 -4.00
C ARG A 214 28.00 -3.15 -5.11
N ILE A 215 26.76 -3.33 -5.46
CA ILE A 215 26.28 -4.08 -6.64
C ILE A 215 25.54 -3.12 -7.55
N GLN A 216 25.55 -3.41 -8.84
CA GLN A 216 24.79 -2.66 -9.83
C GLN A 216 23.84 -3.58 -10.61
N LEU A 217 22.66 -3.11 -10.92
CA LEU A 217 21.75 -3.80 -11.81
C LEU A 217 22.18 -3.61 -13.26
N ARG A 218 22.23 -4.71 -14.00
CA ARG A 218 22.42 -4.71 -15.46
C ARG A 218 21.47 -5.71 -16.10
N ILE A 219 21.07 -5.42 -17.34
CA ILE A 219 20.29 -6.33 -18.18
C ILE A 219 21.16 -6.82 -19.31
N GLN A 220 21.22 -8.14 -19.48
CA GLN A 220 21.81 -8.77 -20.65
C GLN A 220 20.77 -8.88 -21.75
N TRP A 221 21.09 -8.33 -22.90
CA TRP A 221 20.29 -8.40 -24.13
C TRP A 221 21.04 -9.21 -25.18
N LYS A 222 20.35 -10.04 -25.97
CA LYS A 222 20.97 -10.83 -27.05
C LYS A 222 21.69 -9.98 -28.08
N GLY A 223 21.13 -8.82 -28.40
CA GLY A 223 21.72 -7.89 -29.37
C GLY A 223 22.93 -7.12 -28.88
N LEU A 224 23.29 -7.17 -27.58
CA LEU A 224 24.37 -6.38 -26.99
C LEU A 224 25.52 -7.28 -26.51
N ARG A 225 26.76 -6.87 -26.84
CA ARG A 225 28.00 -7.58 -26.37
C ARG A 225 28.22 -7.46 -24.87
N HIS A 226 27.73 -6.38 -24.26
CA HIS A 226 27.90 -6.11 -22.85
C HIS A 226 26.55 -5.82 -22.20
N PRO A 227 26.32 -6.30 -20.96
CA PRO A 227 25.11 -5.99 -20.22
C PRO A 227 24.90 -4.48 -20.05
N GLN A 228 23.71 -4.00 -20.34
CA GLN A 228 23.32 -2.59 -20.21
C GLN A 228 23.11 -2.24 -18.74
N SER A 229 23.71 -1.14 -18.30
CA SER A 229 23.59 -0.67 -16.91
C SER A 229 22.23 -0.06 -16.64
N ALA A 230 21.74 -0.13 -15.39
CA ALA A 230 20.52 0.55 -14.96
C ALA A 230 20.55 2.06 -15.24
N THR A 231 21.73 2.70 -15.28
CA THR A 231 21.88 4.11 -15.66
C THR A 231 21.45 4.42 -17.09
N ASP A 232 21.52 3.41 -17.98
CA ASP A 232 21.27 3.55 -19.41
C ASP A 232 19.91 2.95 -19.83
N LEU A 233 19.20 2.31 -18.89
CA LEU A 233 17.88 1.78 -19.13
C LEU A 233 16.84 2.91 -19.31
N SER A 234 15.79 2.65 -20.09
CA SER A 234 14.66 3.55 -20.17
C SER A 234 13.92 3.64 -18.83
N ASP A 235 13.25 4.76 -18.57
CA ASP A 235 12.40 4.92 -17.39
C ASP A 235 11.32 3.85 -17.35
N GLY A 236 10.71 3.52 -18.50
CA GLY A 236 9.70 2.47 -18.61
C GLY A 236 10.23 1.08 -18.26
N THR A 237 11.45 0.73 -18.65
CA THR A 237 12.08 -0.55 -18.29
C THR A 237 12.28 -0.66 -16.78
N LEU A 238 12.73 0.42 -16.13
CA LEU A 238 12.94 0.43 -14.69
C LEU A 238 11.61 0.41 -13.91
N ARG A 239 10.60 1.15 -14.36
CA ARG A 239 9.25 1.10 -13.77
C ARG A 239 8.63 -0.28 -13.92
N PHE A 240 8.77 -0.90 -15.07
CA PHE A 240 8.30 -2.26 -15.29
C PHE A 240 8.98 -3.24 -14.31
N LEU A 241 10.31 -3.21 -14.20
CA LEU A 241 11.05 -4.03 -13.23
C LEU A 241 10.63 -3.76 -11.77
N LEU A 242 10.37 -2.50 -11.43
CA LEU A 242 9.87 -2.12 -10.11
C LEU A 242 8.51 -2.77 -9.82
N LEU A 243 7.55 -2.64 -10.73
CA LEU A 243 6.22 -3.23 -10.58
C LEU A 243 6.29 -4.75 -10.52
N MET A 244 7.13 -5.38 -11.35
CA MET A 244 7.38 -6.81 -11.29
C MET A 244 7.95 -7.22 -9.93
N ALA A 245 8.93 -6.48 -9.39
CA ALA A 245 9.51 -6.75 -8.07
C ALA A 245 8.49 -6.61 -6.93
N ILE A 246 7.53 -5.66 -7.03
CA ILE A 246 6.43 -5.51 -6.09
C ILE A 246 5.48 -6.71 -6.16
N LEU A 247 4.99 -7.02 -7.37
CA LEU A 247 3.92 -8.00 -7.58
C LEU A 247 4.40 -9.45 -7.47
N ALA A 248 5.63 -9.75 -7.88
CA ALA A 248 6.22 -11.09 -7.79
C ALA A 248 6.87 -11.39 -6.43
N SER A 249 7.03 -10.39 -5.53
CA SER A 249 7.73 -10.59 -4.25
C SER A 249 7.11 -11.74 -3.43
N PRO A 250 7.90 -12.67 -2.88
CA PRO A 250 7.41 -13.70 -1.97
C PRO A 250 7.02 -13.15 -0.58
N ASP A 251 7.60 -12.01 -0.17
CA ASP A 251 7.32 -11.33 1.10
C ASP A 251 6.51 -10.06 0.85
N ARG A 252 5.24 -10.27 0.44
CA ARG A 252 4.32 -9.18 0.12
C ARG A 252 3.62 -8.65 1.36
N PRO A 253 3.39 -7.32 1.47
CA PRO A 253 2.49 -6.75 2.46
C PRO A 253 1.03 -7.16 2.20
N SER A 254 0.20 -7.09 3.23
CA SER A 254 -1.24 -7.42 3.13
C SER A 254 -1.98 -6.49 2.17
N ILE A 255 -1.57 -5.22 2.09
CA ILE A 255 -2.13 -4.22 1.17
C ILE A 255 -0.99 -3.57 0.39
N ILE A 256 -1.14 -3.56 -0.93
CA ILE A 256 -0.26 -2.87 -1.86
C ILE A 256 -1.10 -1.88 -2.65
N ALA A 257 -0.81 -0.59 -2.52
CA ALA A 257 -1.40 0.45 -3.34
C ALA A 257 -0.35 1.05 -4.27
N VAL A 258 -0.67 1.20 -5.55
CA VAL A 258 0.21 1.83 -6.54
C VAL A 258 -0.57 2.90 -7.27
N ASP A 259 -0.06 4.12 -7.25
CA ASP A 259 -0.65 5.25 -7.93
C ASP A 259 -0.15 5.31 -9.37
N GLU A 260 -1.07 5.37 -10.32
CA GLU A 260 -0.81 5.43 -11.77
C GLU A 260 0.30 4.45 -12.24
N PRO A 261 0.14 3.13 -12.05
CA PRO A 261 1.18 2.15 -12.41
C PRO A 261 1.58 2.17 -13.89
N GLU A 262 0.69 2.65 -14.76
CA GLU A 262 0.90 2.74 -16.21
C GLU A 262 1.84 3.87 -16.65
N VAL A 263 2.08 4.87 -15.81
CA VAL A 263 2.87 6.05 -16.18
C VAL A 263 4.28 5.66 -16.61
N GLY A 264 4.63 6.04 -17.84
CA GLY A 264 5.95 5.77 -18.43
C GLY A 264 6.13 4.35 -18.98
N LEU A 265 5.14 3.47 -18.86
CA LEU A 265 5.15 2.14 -19.44
C LEU A 265 4.68 2.14 -20.91
N HIS A 266 5.20 1.20 -21.70
CA HIS A 266 4.63 0.93 -23.01
C HIS A 266 3.30 0.15 -22.85
N PRO A 267 2.22 0.48 -23.59
CA PRO A 267 0.91 -0.17 -23.45
C PRO A 267 0.93 -1.70 -23.54
N ALA A 268 1.86 -2.28 -24.30
CA ALA A 268 2.03 -3.74 -24.39
C ALA A 268 2.42 -4.39 -23.05
N MET A 269 2.88 -3.63 -22.06
CA MET A 269 3.23 -4.12 -20.73
C MET A 269 2.01 -4.19 -19.78
N PHE A 270 0.92 -3.48 -20.09
CA PHE A 270 -0.24 -3.40 -19.20
C PHE A 270 -0.89 -4.77 -18.95
N PRO A 271 -1.12 -5.64 -19.94
CA PRO A 271 -1.66 -6.97 -19.71
C PRO A 271 -0.77 -7.83 -18.79
N ILE A 272 0.55 -7.68 -18.90
CA ILE A 272 1.51 -8.42 -18.06
C ILE A 272 1.36 -7.96 -16.61
N ILE A 273 1.34 -6.65 -16.37
CA ILE A 273 1.15 -6.10 -15.02
C ILE A 273 -0.20 -6.52 -14.44
N ALA A 274 -1.27 -6.51 -15.25
CA ALA A 274 -2.60 -6.95 -14.82
C ALA A 274 -2.60 -8.43 -14.40
N GLU A 275 -1.96 -9.31 -15.16
CA GLU A 275 -1.84 -10.73 -14.83
C GLU A 275 -1.09 -10.95 -13.50
N TYR A 276 0.06 -10.29 -13.33
CA TYR A 276 0.82 -10.37 -12.07
C TYR A 276 0.06 -9.78 -10.88
N ALA A 277 -0.71 -8.71 -11.11
CA ALA A 277 -1.56 -8.13 -10.07
C ALA A 277 -2.68 -9.08 -9.64
N VAL A 278 -3.33 -9.74 -10.60
CA VAL A 278 -4.36 -10.75 -10.32
C VAL A 278 -3.77 -11.94 -9.54
N GLU A 279 -2.59 -12.44 -9.91
CA GLU A 279 -1.93 -13.49 -9.15
C GLU A 279 -1.55 -13.03 -7.73
N ALA A 280 -0.97 -11.82 -7.61
CA ALA A 280 -0.62 -11.22 -6.31
C ALA A 280 -1.87 -11.02 -5.43
N SER A 281 -3.04 -10.74 -6.03
CA SER A 281 -4.29 -10.47 -5.31
C SER A 281 -4.84 -11.68 -4.54
N ARG A 282 -4.33 -12.88 -4.80
CA ARG A 282 -4.66 -14.10 -4.02
C ARG A 282 -4.12 -14.06 -2.59
N HIS A 283 -3.12 -13.22 -2.34
CA HIS A 283 -2.42 -13.17 -1.05
C HIS A 283 -2.35 -11.75 -0.45
N SER A 284 -2.62 -10.73 -1.26
CA SER A 284 -2.54 -9.32 -0.87
C SER A 284 -3.67 -8.54 -1.51
N GLN A 285 -4.22 -7.55 -0.85
CA GLN A 285 -5.12 -6.61 -1.51
C GLN A 285 -4.31 -5.67 -2.39
N ILE A 286 -4.56 -5.71 -3.71
CA ILE A 286 -3.91 -4.83 -4.69
C ILE A 286 -4.87 -3.70 -5.03
N ILE A 287 -4.40 -2.45 -4.90
CA ILE A 287 -5.17 -1.25 -5.22
C ILE A 287 -4.38 -0.45 -6.24
N PHE A 288 -4.98 -0.19 -7.39
CA PHE A 288 -4.43 0.70 -8.41
C PHE A 288 -5.33 1.92 -8.57
N THR A 289 -4.73 3.10 -8.67
CA THR A 289 -5.40 4.28 -9.20
C THR A 289 -4.97 4.45 -10.65
N THR A 290 -5.85 4.88 -11.53
CA THR A 290 -5.51 5.08 -12.94
C THR A 290 -6.44 6.07 -13.62
N HIS A 291 -5.89 6.81 -14.57
CA HIS A 291 -6.61 7.62 -15.56
C HIS A 291 -6.48 7.06 -16.98
N SER A 292 -5.92 5.85 -17.15
CA SER A 292 -5.67 5.24 -18.47
C SER A 292 -6.77 4.25 -18.86
N PRO A 293 -7.57 4.55 -19.89
CA PRO A 293 -8.53 3.60 -20.45
C PRO A 293 -7.87 2.29 -20.89
N GLN A 294 -6.65 2.38 -21.44
CA GLN A 294 -5.91 1.21 -21.91
C GLN A 294 -5.49 0.32 -20.75
N PHE A 295 -5.09 0.90 -19.61
CA PHE A 295 -4.74 0.14 -18.41
C PHE A 295 -5.98 -0.51 -17.79
N LEU A 296 -7.12 0.18 -17.75
CA LEU A 296 -8.40 -0.40 -17.35
C LEU A 296 -8.78 -1.61 -18.21
N ASN A 297 -8.57 -1.53 -19.52
CA ASN A 297 -8.85 -2.62 -20.45
C ASN A 297 -7.92 -3.84 -20.28
N ALA A 298 -6.76 -3.67 -19.67
CA ALA A 298 -5.86 -4.78 -19.35
C ALA A 298 -6.45 -5.78 -18.33
N PHE A 299 -7.46 -5.36 -17.58
CA PHE A 299 -8.20 -6.21 -16.63
C PHE A 299 -9.47 -6.82 -17.23
N GLN A 300 -9.67 -6.74 -18.54
CA GLN A 300 -10.85 -7.33 -19.19
C GLN A 300 -10.95 -8.84 -18.91
N GLY A 301 -12.13 -9.29 -18.48
CA GLY A 301 -12.36 -10.69 -18.11
C GLY A 301 -11.94 -11.04 -16.68
N GLN A 302 -11.37 -10.11 -15.93
CA GLN A 302 -11.06 -10.27 -14.52
C GLN A 302 -12.17 -9.69 -13.63
N THR A 303 -12.40 -10.30 -12.46
CA THR A 303 -13.37 -9.78 -11.48
C THR A 303 -12.66 -8.81 -10.56
N CYS A 304 -12.60 -7.54 -10.94
CA CYS A 304 -11.99 -6.49 -10.13
C CYS A 304 -13.07 -5.60 -9.51
N THR A 305 -12.90 -5.24 -8.24
CA THR A 305 -13.69 -4.17 -7.61
C THR A 305 -13.28 -2.85 -8.25
N THR A 306 -14.25 -2.13 -8.79
CA THR A 306 -14.02 -0.83 -9.42
C THR A 306 -14.67 0.26 -8.57
N SER A 307 -13.89 1.28 -8.23
CA SER A 307 -14.36 2.47 -7.53
C SER A 307 -14.19 3.69 -8.42
N VAL A 308 -15.19 4.56 -8.44
CA VAL A 308 -15.16 5.84 -9.15
C VAL A 308 -14.88 6.95 -8.15
N VAL A 309 -13.88 7.77 -8.43
CA VAL A 309 -13.54 8.96 -7.66
C VAL A 309 -14.04 10.18 -8.40
N ARG A 310 -14.92 10.95 -7.76
CA ARG A 310 -15.52 12.14 -8.38
C ARG A 310 -15.51 13.33 -7.43
N TRP A 311 -15.47 14.51 -8.01
CA TRP A 311 -15.64 15.76 -7.29
C TRP A 311 -17.10 16.20 -7.34
N SER A 312 -17.74 16.36 -6.19
CA SER A 312 -19.15 16.77 -6.09
C SER A 312 -19.37 17.68 -4.87
N ASN A 313 -19.98 18.84 -5.09
CA ASN A 313 -20.34 19.79 -4.04
C ASN A 313 -19.17 20.23 -3.14
N GLY A 314 -17.95 20.35 -3.70
CA GLY A 314 -16.77 20.78 -2.94
C GLY A 314 -16.06 19.65 -2.19
N GLU A 315 -16.46 18.41 -2.37
CA GLU A 315 -15.85 17.24 -1.72
C GLU A 315 -15.50 16.12 -2.72
N THR A 316 -14.50 15.33 -2.41
CA THR A 316 -14.18 14.11 -3.14
C THR A 316 -15.05 12.97 -2.63
N LYS A 317 -15.76 12.28 -3.55
CA LYS A 317 -16.52 11.06 -3.26
C LYS A 317 -15.87 9.87 -3.92
N ILE A 318 -15.88 8.75 -3.22
CA ILE A 318 -15.38 7.47 -3.73
C ILE A 318 -16.54 6.49 -3.62
N ASP A 319 -17.04 6.05 -4.76
CA ASP A 319 -18.19 5.17 -4.85
C ASP A 319 -17.79 3.84 -5.49
N ILE A 320 -18.14 2.73 -4.86
CA ILE A 320 -17.88 1.39 -5.38
C ILE A 320 -19.00 1.02 -6.35
N LEU A 321 -18.64 0.68 -7.58
CA LEU A 321 -19.61 0.24 -8.58
C LEU A 321 -20.25 -1.10 -8.16
N ASN A 322 -21.56 -1.20 -8.36
CA ASN A 322 -22.27 -2.45 -8.12
C ASN A 322 -21.75 -3.53 -9.10
N PRO A 323 -21.22 -4.67 -8.60
CA PRO A 323 -20.64 -5.70 -9.46
C PRO A 323 -21.61 -6.28 -10.49
N ALA A 324 -22.90 -6.40 -10.15
CA ALA A 324 -23.91 -6.94 -11.07
C ALA A 324 -24.24 -5.96 -12.19
N THR A 325 -24.33 -4.66 -11.86
CA THR A 325 -24.53 -3.60 -12.85
C THR A 325 -23.33 -3.50 -13.78
N LEU A 326 -22.12 -3.47 -13.21
CA LEU A 326 -20.90 -3.42 -14.00
C LEU A 326 -20.77 -4.64 -14.93
N ALA A 327 -21.03 -5.85 -14.43
CA ALA A 327 -20.98 -7.08 -15.24
C ALA A 327 -22.00 -7.08 -16.39
N TYR A 328 -23.13 -6.39 -16.26
CA TYR A 328 -24.10 -6.22 -17.36
C TYR A 328 -23.50 -5.36 -18.49
N TRP A 329 -22.90 -4.22 -18.15
CA TRP A 329 -22.30 -3.31 -19.13
C TRP A 329 -21.05 -3.89 -19.80
N LEU A 330 -20.23 -4.63 -19.05
CA LEU A 330 -19.01 -5.27 -19.56
C LEU A 330 -19.27 -6.40 -20.58
N LYS A 331 -20.53 -6.74 -20.86
CA LYS A 331 -20.88 -7.67 -21.97
C LYS A 331 -20.73 -7.02 -23.35
N GLU A 332 -20.92 -5.72 -23.43
CA GLU A 332 -20.94 -4.97 -24.70
C GLU A 332 -19.82 -3.93 -24.80
N TYR A 333 -19.35 -3.43 -23.65
CA TYR A 333 -18.34 -2.38 -23.57
C TYR A 333 -17.15 -2.84 -22.74
N SER A 334 -15.97 -2.33 -23.02
CA SER A 334 -14.83 -2.48 -22.11
C SER A 334 -14.89 -1.44 -21.00
N LEU A 335 -14.16 -1.69 -19.88
CA LEU A 335 -14.10 -0.76 -18.76
C LEU A 335 -13.52 0.61 -19.17
N GLY A 336 -12.53 0.60 -20.08
CA GLY A 336 -11.94 1.82 -20.61
C GLY A 336 -12.89 2.60 -21.53
N GLU A 337 -13.76 1.94 -22.31
CA GLU A 337 -14.79 2.62 -23.10
C GLU A 337 -15.83 3.30 -22.19
N LEU A 338 -16.30 2.62 -21.15
CA LEU A 338 -17.20 3.19 -20.15
C LEU A 338 -16.57 4.38 -19.41
N PHE A 339 -15.26 4.33 -19.16
CA PHE A 339 -14.53 5.44 -18.57
C PHE A 339 -14.46 6.66 -19.50
N VAL A 340 -14.10 6.44 -20.78
CA VAL A 340 -13.98 7.53 -21.76
C VAL A 340 -15.32 8.17 -22.10
N SER A 341 -16.41 7.40 -22.12
CA SER A 341 -17.75 7.91 -22.36
C SER A 341 -18.36 8.69 -21.17
N GLY A 342 -17.77 8.58 -19.97
CA GLY A 342 -18.33 9.12 -18.73
C GLY A 342 -19.42 8.24 -18.10
N GLU A 343 -19.81 7.15 -18.72
CA GLU A 343 -20.87 6.25 -18.23
C GLU A 343 -20.52 5.62 -16.87
N LEU A 344 -19.22 5.47 -16.54
CA LEU A 344 -18.82 4.96 -15.21
C LEU A 344 -19.30 5.85 -14.07
N GLU A 345 -19.32 7.17 -14.26
CA GLU A 345 -19.79 8.13 -13.28
C GLU A 345 -21.31 8.08 -13.09
N ASP A 346 -22.04 7.69 -14.13
CA ASP A 346 -23.49 7.57 -14.12
C ASP A 346 -23.98 6.24 -13.53
N LEU A 347 -23.09 5.25 -13.37
CA LEU A 347 -23.38 3.96 -12.75
C LEU A 347 -23.34 3.96 -11.22
N VAL A 348 -23.02 5.11 -10.62
CA VAL A 348 -22.85 5.27 -9.15
C VAL A 348 -24.13 5.77 -8.48
#